data_c52041008e395c210c848b2c0cf804bb
#
_entry.id   c52041008e395c210c848b2c0cf804bb
#
_cell.length_a   1.000
_cell.length_b   1.000
_cell.length_c   1.000
_cell.angle_alpha   90.00
_cell.angle_beta   90.00
_cell.angle_gamma   90.00
#
_symmetry.space_group_name_H-M   'P 1'
#
loop_
_entity.id
_entity.type
_entity.pdbx_description
1 polymer ?
#
loop_
_entity_poly.entity_id
_entity_poly.type
_entity_poly.pdbx_seq_one_letter_code
_entity_poly.pdbx_strand_id
1 'polypeptide(L)'
;MAFTLQIRQKKLFGKTILDIPSLAHACGFCYGSNNDFYILQENEQSQGTAVFYNPERIGRGIFFNGGKAREGYYEISYNIPTTKAEIMDFTRLAGEMERRLGRVEMYCVEEDRAFSIRELEQGIENFVMFNRKSLNQFCGNKEFRSHILTLARWPYTLTEDKVALWEACTDLSDFERTLHG
;
A
#
# COMPACT_ATOMS: atom_id res chain seq x y z
N MET A 1 6.35 9.99 1.00
CA MET A 1 6.88 8.97 1.94
C MET A 1 6.10 7.69 1.73
N ALA A 2 6.72 6.53 1.84
CA ALA A 2 6.06 5.23 1.72
C ALA A 2 6.48 4.33 2.89
N PHE A 3 5.74 3.25 3.12
CA PHE A 3 6.16 2.12 3.93
C PHE A 3 6.41 0.97 2.98
N THR A 4 7.62 0.41 2.99
CA THR A 4 8.08 -0.56 2.00
C THR A 4 8.55 -1.84 2.66
N LEU A 5 7.98 -2.96 2.25
CA LEU A 5 8.40 -4.30 2.64
C LEU A 5 9.09 -5.01 1.46
N GLN A 6 10.33 -5.36 1.67
CA GLN A 6 11.10 -6.24 0.80
C GLN A 6 10.91 -7.68 1.26
N ILE A 7 10.44 -8.55 0.37
CA ILE A 7 10.13 -9.96 0.67
C ILE A 7 11.06 -10.86 -0.14
N ARG A 8 11.90 -11.60 0.56
CA ARG A 8 12.89 -12.50 -0.05
C ARG A 8 12.60 -13.95 0.28
N GLN A 9 12.46 -14.79 -0.73
CA GLN A 9 12.37 -16.25 -0.54
C GLN A 9 13.68 -16.83 -0.04
N LYS A 10 13.62 -17.65 1.00
CA LYS A 10 14.78 -18.37 1.57
C LYS A 10 15.02 -19.74 0.89
N LYS A 11 14.35 -20.03 -0.21
CA LYS A 11 14.59 -21.26 -1.01
C LYS A 11 15.93 -21.16 -1.75
N LEU A 12 16.70 -22.22 -1.73
CA LEU A 12 17.96 -22.31 -2.48
C LEU A 12 17.71 -22.52 -3.98
N PHE A 13 16.70 -23.34 -4.33
CA PHE A 13 16.33 -23.66 -5.71
C PHE A 13 14.83 -23.60 -5.90
N GLY A 14 14.37 -23.45 -7.16
CA GLY A 14 12.97 -23.50 -7.51
C GLY A 14 12.18 -22.34 -6.91
N LYS A 15 12.59 -21.11 -7.19
CA LYS A 15 11.87 -19.92 -6.72
C LYS A 15 10.41 -19.94 -7.20
N THR A 16 9.49 -19.66 -6.29
CA THR A 16 8.08 -19.50 -6.62
C THR A 16 7.87 -18.13 -7.23
N ILE A 17 7.21 -18.08 -8.39
CA ILE A 17 6.79 -16.84 -9.04
C ILE A 17 5.30 -16.64 -8.74
N LEU A 18 4.97 -15.48 -8.17
CA LEU A 18 3.60 -15.11 -7.87
C LEU A 18 2.87 -14.64 -9.12
N ASP A 19 1.68 -15.18 -9.34
CA ASP A 19 0.76 -14.72 -10.36
C ASP A 19 -0.10 -13.58 -9.80
N ILE A 20 0.00 -12.40 -10.42
CA ILE A 20 -0.66 -11.18 -9.94
C ILE A 20 -2.20 -11.33 -9.89
N PRO A 21 -2.88 -11.80 -10.97
CA PRO A 21 -4.33 -12.02 -10.92
C PRO A 21 -4.76 -12.97 -9.81
N SER A 22 -4.07 -14.08 -9.66
CA SER A 22 -4.37 -15.08 -8.62
C SER A 22 -4.12 -14.54 -7.21
N LEU A 23 -3.09 -13.72 -7.02
CA LEU A 23 -2.79 -13.07 -5.74
C LEU A 23 -3.87 -12.05 -5.37
N ALA A 24 -4.27 -11.21 -6.33
CA ALA A 24 -5.36 -10.25 -6.17
C ALA A 24 -6.67 -10.95 -5.77
N HIS A 25 -7.04 -11.98 -6.53
CA HIS A 25 -8.27 -12.75 -6.27
C HIS A 25 -8.29 -13.36 -4.86
N ALA A 26 -7.18 -13.95 -4.41
CA ALA A 26 -7.08 -14.55 -3.08
C ALA A 26 -7.25 -13.52 -1.93
N CYS A 27 -6.84 -12.29 -2.17
CA CYS A 27 -7.01 -11.19 -1.20
C CYS A 27 -8.35 -10.46 -1.34
N GLY A 28 -9.17 -10.77 -2.35
CA GLY A 28 -10.38 -10.01 -2.66
C GLY A 28 -10.09 -8.62 -3.22
N PHE A 29 -8.96 -8.46 -3.90
CA PHE A 29 -8.51 -7.19 -4.48
C PHE A 29 -8.74 -7.15 -5.99
N CYS A 30 -8.90 -5.94 -6.49
CA CYS A 30 -8.65 -5.60 -7.88
C CYS A 30 -7.20 -5.18 -8.06
N TYR A 31 -6.74 -5.18 -9.29
CA TYR A 31 -5.38 -4.74 -9.63
C TYR A 31 -5.35 -4.02 -10.97
N GLY A 32 -4.29 -3.29 -11.22
CA GLY A 32 -4.04 -2.63 -12.49
C GLY A 32 -2.66 -2.00 -12.56
N SER A 33 -2.38 -1.33 -13.65
CA SER A 33 -1.17 -0.55 -13.88
C SER A 33 -1.54 0.92 -14.08
N ASN A 34 -0.81 1.85 -13.48
CA ASN A 34 -1.02 3.28 -13.68
C ASN A 34 -0.42 3.72 -15.01
N ASN A 35 -1.18 4.53 -15.76
CA ASN A 35 -0.65 5.26 -16.91
C ASN A 35 0.09 6.55 -16.48
N ASP A 36 0.62 7.30 -17.44
CA ASP A 36 1.36 8.54 -17.20
C ASP A 36 0.53 9.65 -16.52
N PHE A 37 -0.79 9.52 -16.51
CA PHE A 37 -1.73 10.45 -15.85
C PHE A 37 -2.22 9.94 -14.48
N TYR A 38 -1.60 8.90 -13.93
CA TYR A 38 -2.02 8.24 -12.68
C TYR A 38 -3.44 7.68 -12.71
N ILE A 39 -3.93 7.32 -13.90
CA ILE A 39 -5.21 6.61 -14.07
C ILE A 39 -4.92 5.13 -14.20
N LEU A 40 -5.60 4.32 -13.36
CA LEU A 40 -5.41 2.88 -13.33
C LEU A 40 -6.03 2.23 -14.59
N GLN A 41 -5.22 1.46 -15.29
CA GLN A 41 -5.67 0.54 -16.32
C GLN A 41 -5.96 -0.82 -15.65
N GLU A 42 -7.25 -1.11 -15.47
CA GLU A 42 -7.68 -2.32 -14.74
C GLU A 42 -7.25 -3.60 -15.46
N ASN A 43 -6.89 -4.62 -14.67
CA ASN A 43 -6.42 -5.92 -15.13
C ASN A 43 -5.13 -5.89 -15.97
N GLU A 44 -4.43 -4.76 -15.99
CA GLU A 44 -3.13 -4.64 -16.63
C GLU A 44 -2.00 -4.74 -15.60
N GLN A 45 -0.87 -5.22 -16.05
CA GLN A 45 0.37 -5.26 -15.28
C GLN A 45 1.54 -4.88 -16.20
N SER A 46 2.52 -4.19 -15.68
CA SER A 46 3.68 -3.75 -16.44
C SER A 46 4.95 -4.33 -15.84
N GLN A 47 5.66 -5.16 -16.60
CA GLN A 47 6.97 -5.72 -16.22
C GLN A 47 6.98 -6.39 -14.82
N GLY A 48 5.88 -7.05 -14.44
CA GLY A 48 5.73 -7.68 -13.12
C GLY A 48 5.38 -6.71 -11.99
N THR A 49 4.97 -5.48 -12.31
CA THR A 49 4.47 -4.49 -11.34
C THR A 49 2.97 -4.32 -11.46
N ALA A 50 2.31 -4.03 -10.36
CA ALA A 50 0.88 -3.73 -10.31
C ALA A 50 0.55 -2.84 -9.10
N VAL A 51 -0.62 -2.23 -9.14
CA VAL A 51 -1.27 -1.61 -7.98
C VAL A 51 -2.45 -2.48 -7.58
N PHE A 52 -2.48 -2.92 -6.33
CA PHE A 52 -3.62 -3.62 -5.74
C PHE A 52 -4.50 -2.64 -4.98
N TYR A 53 -5.80 -2.86 -4.99
CA TYR A 53 -6.73 -2.09 -4.17
C TYR A 53 -7.96 -2.91 -3.81
N ASN A 54 -8.57 -2.59 -2.68
CA ASN A 54 -9.82 -3.17 -2.27
C ASN A 54 -10.96 -2.45 -3.02
N PRO A 55 -11.82 -3.17 -3.82
CA PRO A 55 -12.88 -2.53 -4.59
C PRO A 55 -13.96 -1.87 -3.73
N GLU A 56 -14.13 -2.32 -2.48
CA GLU A 56 -15.08 -1.72 -1.52
C GLU A 56 -14.51 -0.49 -0.82
N ARG A 57 -13.18 -0.36 -0.77
CA ARG A 57 -12.44 0.68 -0.06
C ARG A 57 -11.17 1.04 -0.82
N ILE A 58 -11.33 1.78 -1.90
CA ILE A 58 -10.31 2.00 -2.93
C ILE A 58 -8.96 2.50 -2.36
N GLY A 59 -8.97 3.51 -1.50
CA GLY A 59 -7.75 4.02 -0.88
C GLY A 59 -6.70 4.55 -1.86
N ARG A 60 -5.44 4.54 -1.43
CA ARG A 60 -4.29 5.00 -2.23
C ARG A 60 -3.64 3.91 -3.06
N GLY A 61 -3.96 2.66 -2.77
CA GLY A 61 -3.42 1.48 -3.43
C GLY A 61 -2.12 0.96 -2.82
N ILE A 62 -1.93 -0.34 -2.97
CA ILE A 62 -0.73 -1.06 -2.56
C ILE A 62 0.08 -1.36 -3.81
N PHE A 63 1.28 -0.82 -3.88
CA PHE A 63 2.20 -1.07 -4.99
C PHE A 63 2.88 -2.42 -4.82
N PHE A 64 2.91 -3.19 -5.88
CA PHE A 64 3.57 -4.48 -5.95
C PHE A 64 4.64 -4.46 -7.03
N ASN A 65 5.82 -4.93 -6.71
CA ASN A 65 6.93 -5.08 -7.64
C ASN A 65 7.48 -6.52 -7.56
N GLY A 66 7.26 -7.28 -8.61
CA GLY A 66 7.79 -8.64 -8.84
C GLY A 66 8.83 -8.68 -9.96
N GLY A 67 9.41 -7.55 -10.37
CA GLY A 67 10.41 -7.52 -11.44
C GLY A 67 11.63 -8.40 -11.20
N LYS A 68 11.94 -8.73 -9.93
CA LYS A 68 13.00 -9.64 -9.52
C LYS A 68 12.48 -10.97 -8.95
N ALA A 69 11.27 -11.38 -9.33
CA ALA A 69 10.65 -12.62 -8.85
C ALA A 69 11.48 -13.88 -9.14
N ARG A 70 12.18 -13.93 -10.28
CA ARG A 70 13.09 -15.03 -10.64
C ARG A 70 14.28 -15.15 -9.70
N GLU A 71 14.70 -14.06 -9.07
CA GLU A 71 15.72 -14.02 -8.02
C GLU A 71 15.14 -14.35 -6.65
N GLY A 72 13.80 -14.52 -6.56
CA GLY A 72 13.06 -14.76 -5.31
C GLY A 72 12.85 -13.50 -4.49
N TYR A 73 12.83 -12.33 -5.12
CA TYR A 73 12.69 -11.04 -4.49
C TYR A 73 11.42 -10.32 -4.96
N TYR A 74 10.69 -9.77 -4.00
CA TYR A 74 9.49 -8.97 -4.20
C TYR A 74 9.53 -7.74 -3.33
N GLU A 75 8.74 -6.74 -3.71
CA GLU A 75 8.53 -5.54 -2.91
C GLU A 75 7.06 -5.15 -2.93
N ILE A 76 6.52 -4.80 -1.78
CA ILE A 76 5.20 -4.19 -1.64
C ILE A 76 5.31 -2.91 -0.83
N SER A 77 4.54 -1.89 -1.19
CA SER A 77 4.55 -0.62 -0.46
C SER A 77 3.20 0.08 -0.51
N TYR A 78 2.95 0.93 0.48
CA TYR A 78 1.85 1.89 0.44
C TYR A 78 2.36 3.30 0.72
N ASN A 79 1.67 4.30 0.19
CA ASN A 79 2.00 5.70 0.41
C ASN A 79 1.49 6.19 1.77
N ILE A 80 2.29 7.01 2.46
CA ILE A 80 1.95 7.65 3.74
C ILE A 80 1.58 9.12 3.47
N PRO A 81 0.47 9.64 4.03
CA PRO A 81 -0.50 8.96 4.87
C PRO A 81 -1.42 8.01 4.11
N THR A 82 -1.89 6.96 4.77
CA THR A 82 -2.93 6.07 4.29
C THR A 82 -3.95 5.75 5.39
N THR A 83 -4.95 4.91 5.07
CA THR A 83 -6.05 4.57 5.96
C THR A 83 -5.75 3.31 6.79
N LYS A 84 -6.49 3.13 7.91
CA LYS A 84 -6.42 1.89 8.69
C LYS A 84 -6.81 0.68 7.83
N ALA A 85 -7.86 0.82 7.01
CA ALA A 85 -8.31 -0.25 6.13
C ALA A 85 -7.21 -0.69 5.16
N GLU A 86 -6.49 0.24 4.55
CA GLU A 86 -5.40 -0.07 3.61
C GLU A 86 -4.19 -0.68 4.30
N ILE A 87 -3.86 -0.28 5.55
CA ILE A 87 -2.83 -0.93 6.36
C ILE A 87 -3.20 -2.41 6.63
N MET A 88 -4.46 -2.68 6.93
CA MET A 88 -4.97 -4.05 7.13
C MET A 88 -4.92 -4.85 5.82
N ASP A 89 -5.29 -4.24 4.70
CA ASP A 89 -5.22 -4.86 3.37
C ASP A 89 -3.77 -5.15 2.96
N PHE A 90 -2.83 -4.25 3.26
CA PHE A 90 -1.40 -4.47 3.06
C PHE A 90 -0.88 -5.67 3.88
N THR A 91 -1.27 -5.76 5.15
CA THR A 91 -0.90 -6.89 6.02
C THR A 91 -1.46 -8.20 5.49
N ARG A 92 -2.71 -8.20 4.99
CA ARG A 92 -3.34 -9.36 4.34
C ARG A 92 -2.58 -9.79 3.10
N LEU A 93 -2.19 -8.85 2.24
CA LEU A 93 -1.39 -9.12 1.04
C LEU A 93 -0.04 -9.75 1.41
N ALA A 94 0.68 -9.18 2.38
CA ALA A 94 1.95 -9.71 2.87
C ALA A 94 1.80 -11.15 3.39
N GLY A 95 0.73 -11.44 4.15
CA GLY A 95 0.42 -12.78 4.67
C GLY A 95 0.13 -13.79 3.55
N GLU A 96 -0.64 -13.41 2.54
CA GLU A 96 -0.91 -14.27 1.40
C GLU A 96 0.36 -14.53 0.56
N MET A 97 1.23 -13.53 0.42
CA MET A 97 2.53 -13.71 -0.23
C MET A 97 3.40 -14.70 0.55
N GLU A 98 3.52 -14.57 1.89
CA GLU A 98 4.24 -15.52 2.73
C GLU A 98 3.69 -16.94 2.57
N ARG A 99 2.36 -17.10 2.62
CA ARG A 99 1.71 -18.41 2.47
C ARG A 99 2.07 -19.09 1.14
N ARG A 100 2.14 -18.33 0.05
CA ARG A 100 2.47 -18.86 -1.30
C ARG A 100 3.95 -19.08 -1.52
N LEU A 101 4.78 -18.18 -1.01
CA LEU A 101 6.24 -18.23 -1.19
C LEU A 101 6.89 -19.23 -0.22
N GLY A 102 6.23 -19.55 0.90
CA GLY A 102 6.75 -20.38 1.95
C GLY A 102 7.72 -19.59 2.85
N ARG A 103 8.88 -20.16 3.17
CA ARG A 103 9.83 -19.48 4.04
C ARG A 103 10.40 -18.22 3.39
N VAL A 104 10.07 -17.07 3.95
CA VAL A 104 10.51 -15.75 3.50
C VAL A 104 11.22 -14.97 4.62
N GLU A 105 11.92 -13.94 4.23
CA GLU A 105 12.35 -12.84 5.06
C GLU A 105 11.64 -11.58 4.57
N MET A 106 11.01 -10.86 5.47
CA MET A 106 10.38 -9.57 5.21
C MET A 106 11.19 -8.49 5.91
N TYR A 107 11.64 -7.50 5.17
CA TYR A 107 12.48 -6.43 5.66
C TYR A 107 11.84 -5.09 5.34
N CYS A 108 11.64 -4.25 6.37
CA CYS A 108 11.15 -2.90 6.20
C CYS A 108 12.33 -1.96 5.94
N VAL A 109 12.26 -1.25 4.82
CA VAL A 109 13.32 -0.33 4.39
C VAL A 109 13.41 0.89 5.31
N GLU A 110 12.25 1.45 5.66
CA GLU A 110 12.17 2.70 6.43
C GLU A 110 12.53 2.51 7.91
N GLU A 111 12.28 1.33 8.48
CA GLU A 111 12.60 1.00 9.87
C GLU A 111 13.92 0.25 10.03
N ASP A 112 14.57 -0.11 8.92
CA ASP A 112 15.86 -0.84 8.89
C ASP A 112 15.84 -2.14 9.73
N ARG A 113 14.73 -2.89 9.65
CA ARG A 113 14.54 -4.14 10.39
C ARG A 113 13.66 -5.16 9.69
N ALA A 114 13.82 -6.42 10.09
CA ALA A 114 12.94 -7.49 9.67
C ALA A 114 11.60 -7.45 10.44
N PHE A 115 10.53 -7.90 9.76
CA PHE A 115 9.20 -8.10 10.31
C PHE A 115 8.73 -9.52 10.05
N SER A 116 7.95 -10.06 10.96
CA SER A 116 7.05 -11.20 10.74
C SER A 116 5.62 -10.69 10.47
N ILE A 117 4.78 -11.53 9.87
CA ILE A 117 3.35 -11.21 9.71
C ILE A 117 2.69 -10.90 11.06
N ARG A 118 3.03 -11.67 12.10
CA ARG A 118 2.51 -11.43 13.44
C ARG A 118 2.86 -10.03 13.98
N GLU A 119 4.09 -9.55 13.73
CA GLU A 119 4.48 -8.20 14.14
C GLU A 119 3.74 -7.13 13.33
N LEU A 120 3.50 -7.35 12.03
CA LEU A 120 2.67 -6.45 11.22
C LEU A 120 1.24 -6.38 11.76
N GLU A 121 0.61 -7.52 12.07
CA GLU A 121 -0.74 -7.59 12.63
C GLU A 121 -0.83 -6.90 14.00
N GLN A 122 0.11 -7.16 14.88
CA GLN A 122 0.16 -6.54 16.21
C GLN A 122 0.51 -5.05 16.15
N GLY A 123 1.20 -4.62 15.11
CA GLY A 123 1.64 -3.23 14.89
C GLY A 123 0.60 -2.33 14.23
N ILE A 124 -0.55 -2.83 13.80
CA ILE A 124 -1.54 -2.05 13.03
C ILE A 124 -1.89 -0.72 13.69
N GLU A 125 -2.18 -0.70 14.99
CA GLU A 125 -2.52 0.54 15.71
C GLU A 125 -1.35 1.54 15.76
N ASN A 126 -0.11 1.06 15.83
CA ASN A 126 1.08 1.92 15.76
C ASN A 126 1.23 2.53 14.36
N PHE A 127 1.01 1.74 13.30
CA PHE A 127 1.00 2.26 11.93
C PHE A 127 -0.12 3.27 11.71
N VAL A 128 -1.31 3.04 12.27
CA VAL A 128 -2.41 4.00 12.24
C VAL A 128 -2.04 5.30 12.92
N MET A 129 -1.45 5.25 14.12
CA MET A 129 -1.00 6.46 14.84
C MET A 129 0.07 7.21 14.05
N PHE A 130 1.01 6.51 13.43
CA PHE A 130 2.03 7.12 12.58
C PHE A 130 1.42 7.79 11.35
N ASN A 131 0.46 7.14 10.69
CA ASN A 131 -0.23 7.70 9.53
C ASN A 131 -1.06 8.94 9.91
N ARG A 132 -1.73 8.93 11.08
CA ARG A 132 -2.43 10.11 11.59
C ARG A 132 -1.48 11.28 11.83
N LYS A 133 -0.34 11.03 12.46
CA LYS A 133 0.69 12.08 12.67
C LYS A 133 1.20 12.62 11.33
N SER A 134 1.43 11.74 10.36
CA SER A 134 1.86 12.12 9.02
C SER A 134 0.81 12.94 8.27
N LEU A 135 -0.48 12.60 8.44
CA LEU A 135 -1.58 13.38 7.88
C LEU A 135 -1.63 14.79 8.47
N ASN A 136 -1.48 14.92 9.79
CA ASN A 136 -1.45 16.22 10.46
C ASN A 136 -0.27 17.09 9.97
N GLN A 137 0.91 16.47 9.79
CA GLN A 137 2.07 17.17 9.23
C GLN A 137 1.84 17.60 7.78
N PHE A 138 1.22 16.73 6.99
CA PHE A 138 0.84 17.02 5.61
C PHE A 138 -0.14 18.20 5.52
N CYS A 139 -1.20 18.22 6.33
CA CYS A 139 -2.18 19.30 6.39
C CYS A 139 -1.58 20.62 6.88
N GLY A 140 -0.66 20.58 7.84
CA GLY A 140 0.01 21.75 8.39
C GLY A 140 1.02 22.40 7.45
N ASN A 141 1.46 21.71 6.41
CA ASN A 141 2.40 22.25 5.44
C ASN A 141 1.68 23.02 4.33
N LYS A 142 1.83 24.37 4.35
CA LYS A 142 1.17 25.27 3.37
C LYS A 142 1.58 25.02 1.92
N GLU A 143 2.74 24.43 1.68
CA GLU A 143 3.21 24.09 0.33
C GLU A 143 2.40 22.95 -0.30
N PHE A 144 1.76 22.10 0.51
CA PHE A 144 0.94 20.97 0.04
C PHE A 144 -0.52 21.33 -0.26
N ARG A 145 -0.98 22.55 0.00
CA ARG A 145 -2.38 22.96 -0.17
C ARG A 145 -2.92 22.95 -1.61
N SER A 146 -2.06 22.81 -2.59
CA SER A 146 -2.43 22.76 -4.02
C SER A 146 -2.04 21.45 -4.71
N HIS A 147 -1.80 20.37 -3.96
CA HIS A 147 -1.26 19.14 -4.52
C HIS A 147 -2.33 18.11 -4.86
N ILE A 148 -2.01 17.27 -5.84
CA ILE A 148 -2.78 16.09 -6.22
C ILE A 148 -2.37 14.94 -5.32
N LEU A 149 -3.35 14.32 -4.65
CA LEU A 149 -3.18 13.07 -3.94
C LEU A 149 -3.48 11.92 -4.90
N THR A 150 -2.52 11.03 -5.11
CA THR A 150 -2.76 9.84 -5.94
C THR A 150 -3.58 8.82 -5.14
N LEU A 151 -4.75 8.47 -5.66
CA LEU A 151 -5.53 7.33 -5.22
C LEU A 151 -5.21 6.11 -6.09
N ALA A 152 -5.71 4.94 -5.71
CA ALA A 152 -5.44 3.71 -6.45
C ALA A 152 -5.90 3.76 -7.90
N ARG A 153 -7.05 4.38 -8.17
CA ARG A 153 -7.67 4.40 -9.49
C ARG A 153 -7.53 5.71 -10.26
N TRP A 154 -7.47 6.84 -9.57
CA TRP A 154 -7.40 8.18 -10.17
C TRP A 154 -6.72 9.19 -9.23
N PRO A 155 -6.22 10.30 -9.77
CA PRO A 155 -5.72 11.38 -8.95
C PRO A 155 -6.87 12.15 -8.28
N TYR A 156 -6.65 12.60 -7.05
CA TYR A 156 -7.59 13.41 -6.28
C TYR A 156 -7.01 14.81 -6.05
N THR A 157 -7.73 15.84 -6.46
CA THR A 157 -7.30 17.22 -6.21
C THR A 157 -7.68 17.64 -4.79
N LEU A 158 -6.68 18.01 -4.00
CA LEU A 158 -6.88 18.57 -2.68
C LEU A 158 -7.40 20.00 -2.76
N THR A 159 -8.49 20.27 -2.05
CA THR A 159 -9.03 21.60 -1.83
C THR A 159 -8.71 22.07 -0.41
N GLU A 160 -8.70 23.38 -0.19
CA GLU A 160 -8.46 23.95 1.15
C GLU A 160 -9.49 23.47 2.19
N ASP A 161 -10.75 23.31 1.79
CA ASP A 161 -11.82 22.80 2.65
C ASP A 161 -11.53 21.37 3.13
N LYS A 162 -11.00 20.51 2.24
CA LYS A 162 -10.64 19.13 2.60
C LYS A 162 -9.43 19.08 3.53
N VAL A 163 -8.42 19.91 3.26
CA VAL A 163 -7.25 20.03 4.16
C VAL A 163 -7.69 20.48 5.54
N ALA A 164 -8.55 21.51 5.63
CA ALA A 164 -9.08 22.02 6.90
C ALA A 164 -9.89 20.94 7.66
N LEU A 165 -10.71 20.15 6.94
CA LEU A 165 -11.46 19.05 7.54
C LEU A 165 -10.51 17.98 8.12
N TRP A 166 -9.49 17.58 7.39
CA TRP A 166 -8.52 16.57 7.85
C TRP A 166 -7.64 17.08 8.99
N GLU A 167 -7.27 18.37 8.98
CA GLU A 167 -6.50 19.00 10.06
C GLU A 167 -7.28 19.02 11.39
N ALA A 168 -8.60 19.21 11.31
CA ALA A 168 -9.49 19.20 12.47
C ALA A 168 -9.81 17.78 12.97
N CYS A 169 -9.54 16.75 12.19
CA CYS A 169 -9.86 15.36 12.50
C CYS A 169 -8.92 14.80 13.59
N THR A 170 -9.49 14.19 14.62
CA THR A 170 -8.71 13.56 15.71
C THR A 170 -8.22 12.15 15.38
N ASP A 171 -8.78 11.54 14.34
CA ASP A 171 -8.45 10.21 13.83
C ASP A 171 -8.37 10.22 12.29
N LEU A 172 -8.36 9.08 11.63
CA LEU A 172 -8.31 8.98 10.17
C LEU A 172 -9.70 8.89 9.51
N SER A 173 -10.82 9.04 10.25
CA SER A 173 -12.16 8.71 9.73
C SER A 173 -12.59 9.58 8.55
N ASP A 174 -12.38 10.88 8.59
CA ASP A 174 -12.74 11.78 7.48
C ASP A 174 -11.80 11.61 6.28
N PHE A 175 -10.53 11.33 6.55
CA PHE A 175 -9.56 10.97 5.53
C PHE A 175 -9.95 9.65 4.85
N GLU A 176 -10.26 8.61 5.61
CA GLU A 176 -10.73 7.33 5.11
C GLU A 176 -11.99 7.48 4.25
N ARG A 177 -12.98 8.23 4.74
CA ARG A 177 -14.23 8.50 4.01
C ARG A 177 -13.96 9.18 2.66
N THR A 178 -13.04 10.12 2.62
CA THR A 178 -12.67 10.81 1.39
C THR A 178 -11.97 9.88 0.39
N LEU A 179 -11.08 9.00 0.86
CA LEU A 179 -10.32 8.10 -0.02
C LEU A 179 -11.13 6.90 -0.51
N HIS A 180 -12.12 6.47 0.25
CA HIS A 180 -12.94 5.31 -0.12
C HIS A 180 -14.18 5.67 -0.96
N GLY A 181 -14.44 6.95 -1.15
CA GLY A 181 -15.59 7.46 -1.91
C GLY A 181 -16.82 7.60 -1.05
#